data_63607879a18b09d9c89a535843de1776
#
_entry.id   63607879a18b09d9c89a535843de1776
#
_cell.length_a   1.000
_cell.length_b   1.000
_cell.length_c   1.000
_cell.angle_alpha   90.00
_cell.angle_beta   90.00
_cell.angle_gamma   90.00
#
_symmetry.space_group_name_H-M   'P 1'
#
loop_
_entity.id
_entity.type
_entity.pdbx_description
1 polymer ?
#
loop_
_entity_poly.entity_id
_entity_poly.type
_entity_poly.pdbx_seq_one_letter_code
_entity_poly.pdbx_strand_id
1 'polypeptide(L)'
;MKSIPSILLIIMIAILLCFAGCLQEQEPQTMTDTSREAMHRLLGEATGAIQATLSNLDASTSDAATALGTTGLSGPLADRVLNRLAGIHPAILSAVTFDQDGTVLSAEPEDAKVLIGQEISYQEAVSGVLDTKEPLMSKLFPLAQGGYGVVIEFPVFSADGTFSGAVSTAFVPYDLIAPILENATGNTPYSFMVLQTDGRILYDPDPEEVGKETLNETLYTDFPEIFDVMSQLSVDRSGHATYSFYDTGFGKIVRKECYWETAGRHGTEWRVMIIREI
;
A
#
# COMPACT_ATOMS: atom_id res chain seq x y z
N MET A 1 -36.06 -68.74 36.17
CA MET A 1 -34.93 -67.91 35.76
C MET A 1 -34.54 -68.30 34.35
N LYS A 2 -34.92 -67.51 33.33
CA LYS A 2 -34.62 -67.80 31.93
C LYS A 2 -33.32 -67.07 31.56
N SER A 3 -32.31 -67.85 31.17
CA SER A 3 -31.02 -67.33 30.70
C SER A 3 -31.17 -66.59 29.36
N ILE A 4 -30.67 -65.34 29.29
CA ILE A 4 -30.59 -64.53 28.06
C ILE A 4 -29.49 -65.15 27.19
N PRO A 5 -29.75 -65.45 25.90
CA PRO A 5 -28.73 -66.06 25.05
C PRO A 5 -27.59 -65.12 24.78
N SER A 6 -26.37 -65.63 24.95
CA SER A 6 -25.05 -64.92 24.75
C SER A 6 -24.86 -64.25 23.40
N ILE A 7 -25.73 -64.53 22.42
CA ILE A 7 -25.66 -63.93 21.05
C ILE A 7 -26.10 -62.45 21.04
N LEU A 8 -26.99 -62.02 21.96
CA LEU A 8 -27.44 -60.61 22.00
C LEU A 8 -26.34 -59.67 22.57
N LEU A 9 -25.45 -60.20 23.39
CA LEU A 9 -24.36 -59.44 24.00
C LEU A 9 -23.21 -59.11 23.00
N ILE A 10 -22.95 -60.03 22.05
CA ILE A 10 -21.91 -59.87 21.04
C ILE A 10 -22.30 -58.83 19.99
N ILE A 11 -23.60 -58.74 19.63
CA ILE A 11 -24.09 -57.75 18.65
C ILE A 11 -24.07 -56.33 19.24
N MET A 12 -24.31 -56.18 20.56
CA MET A 12 -24.23 -54.86 21.22
C MET A 12 -22.79 -54.32 21.33
N ILE A 13 -21.80 -55.21 21.53
CA ILE A 13 -20.38 -54.82 21.58
C ILE A 13 -19.84 -54.50 20.18
N ALA A 14 -20.31 -55.17 19.12
CA ALA A 14 -19.91 -54.88 17.74
C ALA A 14 -20.46 -53.52 17.26
N ILE A 15 -21.67 -53.12 17.69
CA ILE A 15 -22.25 -51.79 17.36
C ILE A 15 -21.53 -50.65 18.11
N LEU A 16 -21.06 -50.87 19.34
CA LEU A 16 -20.30 -49.89 20.08
C LEU A 16 -18.87 -49.64 19.51
N LEU A 17 -18.27 -50.65 18.89
CA LEU A 17 -16.95 -50.54 18.25
C LEU A 17 -17.01 -49.87 16.87
N CYS A 18 -18.14 -49.86 16.18
CA CYS A 18 -18.32 -49.16 14.91
C CYS A 18 -18.54 -47.64 15.08
N PHE A 19 -18.93 -47.15 16.28
CA PHE A 19 -19.09 -45.72 16.56
C PHE A 19 -17.81 -45.06 17.11
N ALA A 20 -16.82 -45.83 17.54
CA ALA A 20 -15.53 -45.29 18.02
C ALA A 20 -14.52 -45.03 16.90
N GLY A 21 -14.83 -45.33 15.66
CA GLY A 21 -13.91 -45.18 14.50
C GLY A 21 -14.12 -43.95 13.63
N CYS A 22 -14.98 -43.00 13.99
CA CYS A 22 -15.29 -41.80 13.21
C CYS A 22 -15.11 -40.47 13.97
N LEU A 23 -14.23 -40.44 14.98
CA LEU A 23 -13.70 -39.20 15.49
C LEU A 23 -12.25 -39.07 14.96
N GLN A 24 -12.15 -38.95 13.65
CA GLN A 24 -10.92 -38.54 13.03
C GLN A 24 -10.80 -37.02 13.24
N GLU A 25 -9.84 -36.61 14.03
CA GLU A 25 -9.44 -35.21 14.19
C GLU A 25 -9.13 -34.62 12.80
N GLN A 26 -10.10 -33.94 12.23
CA GLN A 26 -10.00 -33.23 10.94
C GLN A 26 -9.89 -31.71 11.17
N GLU A 27 -9.36 -31.30 12.33
CA GLU A 27 -9.33 -29.88 12.71
C GLU A 27 -8.15 -29.02 12.18
N PRO A 28 -6.91 -29.49 11.92
CA PRO A 28 -5.86 -28.57 11.54
C PRO A 28 -5.97 -28.07 10.08
N GLN A 29 -6.34 -28.93 9.14
CA GLN A 29 -6.34 -28.57 7.70
C GLN A 29 -7.49 -27.62 7.31
N THR A 30 -8.70 -27.86 7.80
CA THR A 30 -9.88 -27.02 7.47
C THR A 30 -9.77 -25.60 8.05
N MET A 31 -9.23 -25.44 9.26
CA MET A 31 -8.98 -24.12 9.86
C MET A 31 -7.90 -23.34 9.10
N THR A 32 -6.86 -24.02 8.64
CA THR A 32 -5.77 -23.40 7.87
C THR A 32 -6.27 -22.90 6.51
N ASP A 33 -7.10 -23.69 5.82
CA ASP A 33 -7.64 -23.32 4.52
C ASP A 33 -8.62 -22.13 4.64
N THR A 34 -9.52 -22.14 5.62
CA THR A 34 -10.43 -21.01 5.89
C THR A 34 -9.66 -19.71 6.22
N SER A 35 -8.55 -19.82 6.96
CA SER A 35 -7.70 -18.67 7.29
C SER A 35 -6.99 -18.10 6.05
N ARG A 36 -6.51 -18.96 5.14
CA ARG A 36 -5.91 -18.52 3.87
C ARG A 36 -6.91 -17.85 2.94
N GLU A 37 -8.11 -18.42 2.81
CA GLU A 37 -9.21 -17.79 2.06
C GLU A 37 -9.55 -16.39 2.62
N ALA A 38 -9.59 -16.25 3.95
CA ALA A 38 -9.81 -14.96 4.59
C ALA A 38 -8.68 -13.96 4.30
N MET A 39 -7.41 -14.40 4.34
CA MET A 39 -6.26 -13.56 3.98
C MET A 39 -6.35 -13.10 2.52
N HIS A 40 -6.62 -13.99 1.58
CA HIS A 40 -6.74 -13.63 0.16
C HIS A 40 -7.87 -12.62 -0.08
N ARG A 41 -9.03 -12.83 0.55
CA ARG A 41 -10.15 -11.89 0.44
C ARG A 41 -9.80 -10.51 1.01
N LEU A 42 -9.26 -10.45 2.22
CA LEU A 42 -8.87 -9.19 2.85
C LEU A 42 -7.75 -8.47 2.08
N LEU A 43 -6.77 -9.22 1.58
CA LEU A 43 -5.70 -8.67 0.74
C LEU A 43 -6.26 -8.05 -0.53
N GLY A 44 -7.13 -8.75 -1.26
CA GLY A 44 -7.77 -8.23 -2.46
C GLY A 44 -8.64 -7.00 -2.20
N GLU A 45 -9.42 -6.99 -1.10
CA GLU A 45 -10.22 -5.83 -0.68
C GLU A 45 -9.33 -4.62 -0.36
N ALA A 46 -8.27 -4.81 0.42
CA ALA A 46 -7.33 -3.76 0.81
C ALA A 46 -6.55 -3.21 -0.39
N THR A 47 -5.99 -4.09 -1.21
CA THR A 47 -5.26 -3.71 -2.44
C THR A 47 -6.17 -2.96 -3.40
N GLY A 48 -7.41 -3.44 -3.59
CA GLY A 48 -8.41 -2.78 -4.42
C GLY A 48 -8.79 -1.39 -3.91
N ALA A 49 -8.92 -1.20 -2.60
CA ALA A 49 -9.21 0.10 -2.00
C ALA A 49 -8.05 1.09 -2.15
N ILE A 50 -6.80 0.65 -1.92
CA ILE A 50 -5.59 1.46 -2.16
C ILE A 50 -5.51 1.86 -3.64
N GLN A 51 -5.69 0.89 -4.55
CA GLN A 51 -5.67 1.14 -5.99
C GLN A 51 -6.77 2.14 -6.42
N ALA A 52 -7.97 2.04 -5.85
CA ALA A 52 -9.06 2.97 -6.14
C ALA A 52 -8.73 4.39 -5.65
N THR A 53 -8.13 4.53 -4.46
CA THR A 53 -7.71 5.82 -3.92
C THR A 53 -6.61 6.45 -4.77
N LEU A 54 -5.58 5.70 -5.15
CA LEU A 54 -4.55 6.16 -6.09
C LEU A 54 -5.15 6.57 -7.43
N SER A 55 -6.11 5.81 -7.95
CA SER A 55 -6.81 6.12 -9.20
C SER A 55 -7.61 7.41 -9.12
N ASN A 56 -8.22 7.70 -7.97
CA ASN A 56 -8.96 8.94 -7.76
C ASN A 56 -8.04 10.17 -7.68
N LEU A 57 -6.90 10.05 -6.97
CA LEU A 57 -5.87 11.09 -6.95
C LEU A 57 -5.34 11.39 -8.36
N ASP A 58 -5.02 10.34 -9.09
CA ASP A 58 -4.54 10.40 -10.47
C ASP A 58 -5.52 11.11 -11.40
N ALA A 59 -6.79 10.68 -11.42
CA ALA A 59 -7.83 11.29 -12.21
C ALA A 59 -8.05 12.76 -11.83
N SER A 60 -8.05 13.09 -10.53
CA SER A 60 -8.25 14.45 -10.06
C SER A 60 -7.08 15.38 -10.44
N THR A 61 -5.83 14.85 -10.43
CA THR A 61 -4.65 15.61 -10.87
C THR A 61 -4.68 15.81 -12.39
N SER A 62 -5.12 14.81 -13.16
CA SER A 62 -5.34 14.91 -14.61
C SER A 62 -6.39 15.96 -14.96
N ASP A 63 -7.53 15.97 -14.26
CA ASP A 63 -8.58 16.96 -14.43
C ASP A 63 -8.07 18.38 -14.12
N ALA A 64 -7.26 18.52 -13.05
CA ALA A 64 -6.62 19.78 -12.72
C ALA A 64 -5.65 20.24 -13.82
N ALA A 65 -4.83 19.33 -14.37
CA ALA A 65 -3.94 19.64 -15.48
C ALA A 65 -4.73 20.17 -16.70
N THR A 66 -5.85 19.54 -17.04
CA THR A 66 -6.74 19.96 -18.12
C THR A 66 -7.32 21.36 -17.87
N ALA A 67 -7.79 21.63 -16.65
CA ALA A 67 -8.33 22.94 -16.27
C ALA A 67 -7.23 24.02 -16.34
N LEU A 68 -6.03 23.74 -15.83
CA LEU A 68 -4.88 24.63 -15.85
C LEU A 68 -4.39 24.94 -17.26
N GLY A 69 -4.54 24.03 -18.21
CA GLY A 69 -4.30 24.28 -19.63
C GLY A 69 -5.15 25.43 -20.21
N THR A 70 -6.31 25.67 -19.61
CA THR A 70 -7.21 26.78 -20.00
C THR A 70 -7.01 28.03 -19.15
N THR A 71 -6.78 27.86 -17.82
CA THR A 71 -6.72 28.99 -16.88
C THR A 71 -5.32 29.57 -16.70
N GLY A 72 -4.29 28.85 -17.15
CA GLY A 72 -2.88 29.13 -16.86
C GLY A 72 -2.42 28.51 -15.54
N LEU A 73 -1.11 28.54 -15.30
CA LEU A 73 -0.44 27.93 -14.16
C LEU A 73 -0.37 28.82 -12.91
N SER A 74 -0.84 30.06 -12.97
CA SER A 74 -0.77 31.01 -11.85
C SER A 74 -1.99 31.93 -11.80
N GLY A 75 -2.14 32.63 -10.66
CA GLY A 75 -3.22 33.57 -10.41
C GLY A 75 -4.50 32.92 -9.89
N PRO A 76 -5.55 33.76 -9.62
CA PRO A 76 -6.74 33.33 -8.85
C PRO A 76 -7.54 32.16 -9.43
N LEU A 77 -7.42 31.89 -10.73
CA LEU A 77 -8.08 30.73 -11.35
C LEU A 77 -7.30 29.44 -11.08
N ALA A 78 -5.96 29.49 -11.22
CA ALA A 78 -5.09 28.38 -10.88
C ALA A 78 -5.18 28.04 -9.39
N ASP A 79 -5.16 29.04 -8.51
CA ASP A 79 -5.31 28.85 -7.06
C ASP A 79 -6.61 28.12 -6.71
N ARG A 80 -7.74 28.44 -7.38
CA ARG A 80 -9.01 27.71 -7.18
C ARG A 80 -8.95 26.25 -7.63
N VAL A 81 -8.24 25.96 -8.73
CA VAL A 81 -8.04 24.58 -9.20
C VAL A 81 -7.22 23.82 -8.19
N LEU A 82 -6.08 24.37 -7.74
CA LEU A 82 -5.21 23.74 -6.77
C LEU A 82 -5.85 23.56 -5.39
N ASN A 83 -6.60 24.55 -4.92
CA ASN A 83 -7.33 24.45 -3.65
C ASN A 83 -8.36 23.31 -3.66
N ARG A 84 -9.08 23.13 -4.78
CA ARG A 84 -9.98 21.99 -4.94
C ARG A 84 -9.21 20.67 -4.93
N LEU A 85 -8.09 20.60 -5.65
CA LEU A 85 -7.25 19.40 -5.74
C LEU A 85 -6.67 19.04 -4.36
N ALA A 86 -6.14 20.01 -3.61
CA ALA A 86 -5.62 19.82 -2.25
C ALA A 86 -6.70 19.32 -1.28
N GLY A 87 -7.95 19.66 -1.51
CA GLY A 87 -9.08 19.30 -0.64
C GLY A 87 -9.71 17.94 -0.90
N ILE A 88 -9.28 17.17 -1.92
CA ILE A 88 -9.95 15.90 -2.26
C ILE A 88 -9.64 14.75 -1.30
N HIS A 89 -8.49 14.80 -0.61
CA HIS A 89 -8.10 13.77 0.36
C HIS A 89 -7.24 14.38 1.47
N PRO A 90 -7.46 13.99 2.75
CA PRO A 90 -6.71 14.55 3.88
C PRO A 90 -5.21 14.21 3.89
N ALA A 91 -4.78 13.16 3.19
CA ALA A 91 -3.37 12.81 3.06
C ALA A 91 -2.58 13.76 2.13
N ILE A 92 -3.27 14.64 1.36
CA ILE A 92 -2.59 15.58 0.48
C ILE A 92 -1.94 16.69 1.30
N LEU A 93 -0.63 16.85 1.11
CA LEU A 93 0.15 17.91 1.72
C LEU A 93 0.10 19.20 0.91
N SER A 94 0.18 19.07 -0.42
CA SER A 94 0.19 20.21 -1.32
C SER A 94 -0.23 19.84 -2.73
N ALA A 95 -0.81 20.83 -3.43
CA ALA A 95 -0.98 20.83 -4.87
C ALA A 95 -0.26 22.08 -5.41
N VAL A 96 0.65 21.89 -6.37
CA VAL A 96 1.47 22.97 -6.92
C VAL A 96 1.46 22.93 -8.44
N THR A 97 1.67 24.10 -9.06
CA THR A 97 2.06 24.21 -10.47
C THR A 97 3.49 24.69 -10.56
N PHE A 98 4.20 24.23 -11.57
CA PHE A 98 5.54 24.74 -11.91
C PHE A 98 5.69 24.87 -13.43
N ASP A 99 6.56 25.79 -13.84
CA ASP A 99 6.83 26.06 -15.25
C ASP A 99 7.80 25.04 -15.87
N GLN A 100 8.20 25.31 -17.12
CA GLN A 100 9.10 24.44 -17.88
C GLN A 100 10.54 24.38 -17.32
N ASP A 101 10.90 25.31 -16.45
CA ASP A 101 12.20 25.35 -15.77
C ASP A 101 12.13 24.74 -14.35
N GLY A 102 10.93 24.29 -13.93
CA GLY A 102 10.69 23.74 -12.60
C GLY A 102 10.49 24.79 -11.50
N THR A 103 10.21 26.05 -11.87
CA THR A 103 9.88 27.10 -10.89
C THR A 103 8.43 27.00 -10.47
N VAL A 104 8.17 26.90 -9.17
CA VAL A 104 6.80 26.86 -8.62
C VAL A 104 6.08 28.19 -8.82
N LEU A 105 4.94 28.16 -9.50
CA LEU A 105 4.16 29.36 -9.85
C LEU A 105 2.95 29.58 -8.95
N SER A 106 2.32 28.53 -8.46
CA SER A 106 1.17 28.54 -7.56
C SER A 106 1.18 27.33 -6.65
N ALA A 107 0.65 27.45 -5.44
CA ALA A 107 0.62 26.38 -4.44
C ALA A 107 -0.59 26.52 -3.50
N GLU A 108 -1.19 25.39 -3.14
CA GLU A 108 -2.24 25.27 -2.12
C GLU A 108 -2.01 23.98 -1.28
N PRO A 109 -2.41 23.93 0.00
CA PRO A 109 -3.04 24.99 0.80
C PRO A 109 -2.06 26.10 1.21
N GLU A 110 -2.49 27.00 2.10
CA GLU A 110 -1.71 28.19 2.51
C GLU A 110 -0.28 27.87 2.95
N ASP A 111 -0.09 26.79 3.71
CA ASP A 111 1.22 26.36 4.20
C ASP A 111 2.18 25.93 3.05
N ALA A 112 1.65 25.54 1.90
CA ALA A 112 2.44 25.20 0.71
C ALA A 112 2.91 26.43 -0.07
N LYS A 113 2.36 27.62 0.18
CA LYS A 113 2.70 28.86 -0.55
C LYS A 113 4.17 29.30 -0.36
N VAL A 114 4.82 28.80 0.67
CA VAL A 114 6.28 28.96 0.87
C VAL A 114 7.11 28.42 -0.31
N LEU A 115 6.55 27.53 -1.11
CA LEU A 115 7.19 26.95 -2.28
C LEU A 115 7.18 27.87 -3.49
N ILE A 116 6.28 28.87 -3.56
CA ILE A 116 6.14 29.77 -4.71
C ILE A 116 7.44 30.51 -4.97
N GLY A 117 7.93 30.42 -6.22
CA GLY A 117 9.20 31.00 -6.65
C GLY A 117 10.43 30.13 -6.40
N GLN A 118 10.27 28.97 -5.73
CA GLN A 118 11.37 28.01 -5.59
C GLN A 118 11.53 27.21 -6.89
N GLU A 119 12.77 26.93 -7.23
CA GLU A 119 13.15 26.03 -8.32
C GLU A 119 13.28 24.62 -7.73
N ILE A 120 12.54 23.65 -8.27
CA ILE A 120 12.44 22.26 -7.78
C ILE A 120 12.80 21.21 -8.84
N SER A 121 13.40 21.62 -9.98
CA SER A 121 13.80 20.70 -11.05
C SER A 121 14.86 19.67 -10.64
N TYR A 122 15.55 19.90 -9.50
CA TYR A 122 16.46 18.93 -8.90
C TYR A 122 15.76 17.67 -8.36
N GLN A 123 14.45 17.71 -8.19
CA GLN A 123 13.66 16.53 -7.79
C GLN A 123 13.45 15.63 -9.02
N GLU A 124 13.71 14.33 -8.85
CA GLU A 124 13.62 13.35 -9.94
C GLU A 124 12.22 13.30 -10.59
N ALA A 125 11.15 13.47 -9.81
CA ALA A 125 9.81 13.51 -10.33
C ALA A 125 9.59 14.72 -11.23
N VAL A 126 10.00 15.91 -10.77
CA VAL A 126 9.87 17.17 -11.54
C VAL A 126 10.66 17.09 -12.84
N SER A 127 11.96 16.72 -12.79
CA SER A 127 12.73 16.53 -14.01
C SER A 127 12.10 15.47 -14.94
N GLY A 128 11.58 14.39 -14.35
CA GLY A 128 10.92 13.31 -15.10
C GLY A 128 9.72 13.79 -15.93
N VAL A 129 8.77 14.53 -15.33
CA VAL A 129 7.61 15.06 -16.06
C VAL A 129 8.00 16.16 -17.06
N LEU A 130 8.99 16.98 -16.74
CA LEU A 130 9.49 18.01 -17.66
C LEU A 130 10.17 17.43 -18.91
N ASP A 131 10.92 16.34 -18.74
CA ASP A 131 11.62 15.69 -19.86
C ASP A 131 10.69 14.85 -20.72
N THR A 132 9.86 13.99 -20.07
CA THR A 132 9.02 13.03 -20.78
C THR A 132 7.71 13.63 -21.27
N LYS A 133 7.18 14.63 -20.56
CA LYS A 133 5.83 15.20 -20.75
C LYS A 133 4.73 14.15 -20.63
N GLU A 134 5.00 13.12 -19.81
CA GLU A 134 4.07 12.05 -19.49
C GLU A 134 3.74 12.10 -17.98
N PRO A 135 2.54 11.67 -17.58
CA PRO A 135 2.22 11.61 -16.16
C PRO A 135 3.08 10.58 -15.43
N LEU A 136 3.37 10.86 -14.17
CA LEU A 136 4.14 9.96 -13.31
C LEU A 136 3.63 9.92 -11.87
N MET A 137 3.95 8.85 -11.17
CA MET A 137 3.91 8.75 -9.71
C MET A 137 5.34 8.48 -9.22
N SER A 138 5.80 9.27 -8.25
CA SER A 138 7.16 9.12 -7.72
C SER A 138 7.27 7.95 -6.73
N LYS A 139 8.49 7.55 -6.40
CA LYS A 139 8.79 6.86 -5.14
C LYS A 139 8.68 7.85 -3.98
N LEU A 140 8.74 7.33 -2.74
CA LEU A 140 8.85 8.14 -1.53
C LEU A 140 10.18 8.91 -1.54
N PHE A 141 10.14 10.21 -1.37
CA PHE A 141 11.33 11.07 -1.36
C PHE A 141 11.17 12.26 -0.41
N PRO A 142 12.27 12.95 -0.03
CA PRO A 142 12.20 14.17 0.77
C PRO A 142 11.53 15.30 -0.03
N LEU A 143 10.47 15.90 0.53
CA LEU A 143 9.74 17.01 -0.09
C LEU A 143 10.44 18.35 0.16
N ALA A 144 10.29 19.31 -0.76
CA ALA A 144 10.87 20.65 -0.64
C ALA A 144 10.36 21.41 0.60
N GLN A 145 9.09 21.19 1.00
CA GLN A 145 8.50 21.75 2.21
C GLN A 145 8.88 21.01 3.50
N GLY A 146 9.71 19.97 3.41
CA GLY A 146 10.09 19.12 4.52
C GLY A 146 9.24 17.86 4.63
N GLY A 147 9.73 16.85 5.38
CA GLY A 147 9.12 15.53 5.48
C GLY A 147 9.36 14.67 4.25
N TYR A 148 8.61 13.57 4.16
CA TYR A 148 8.67 12.62 3.06
C TYR A 148 7.28 12.45 2.46
N GLY A 149 7.20 12.30 1.14
CA GLY A 149 5.95 12.10 0.43
C GLY A 149 6.15 11.45 -0.93
N VAL A 150 5.03 11.18 -1.57
CA VAL A 150 4.91 10.75 -2.96
C VAL A 150 4.18 11.82 -3.73
N VAL A 151 4.54 12.05 -4.98
CA VAL A 151 3.83 12.95 -5.87
C VAL A 151 3.20 12.19 -7.04
N ILE A 152 2.03 12.67 -7.47
CA ILE A 152 1.45 12.37 -8.78
C ILE A 152 1.53 13.66 -9.58
N GLU A 153 2.15 13.60 -10.75
CA GLU A 153 2.40 14.75 -11.60
C GLU A 153 1.82 14.55 -12.99
N PHE A 154 1.24 15.61 -13.52
CA PHE A 154 0.70 15.65 -14.88
C PHE A 154 1.24 16.86 -15.65
N PRO A 155 1.69 16.66 -16.90
CA PRO A 155 2.06 17.78 -17.77
C PRO A 155 0.83 18.63 -18.10
N VAL A 156 1.03 19.93 -18.20
CA VAL A 156 0.00 20.89 -18.58
C VAL A 156 0.29 21.44 -19.97
N PHE A 157 -0.67 21.25 -20.86
CA PHE A 157 -0.64 21.81 -22.22
C PHE A 157 -1.70 22.89 -22.36
N SER A 158 -1.34 24.03 -22.93
CA SER A 158 -2.27 25.09 -23.29
C SER A 158 -3.22 24.64 -24.41
N ALA A 159 -4.27 25.43 -24.66
CA ALA A 159 -5.30 25.07 -25.65
C ALA A 159 -4.78 24.87 -27.08
N ASP A 160 -3.65 25.45 -27.42
CA ASP A 160 -2.96 25.27 -28.71
C ASP A 160 -2.00 24.07 -28.73
N GLY A 161 -1.93 23.29 -27.63
CA GLY A 161 -1.08 22.11 -27.51
C GLY A 161 0.36 22.43 -27.07
N THR A 162 0.67 23.69 -26.72
CA THR A 162 2.01 24.05 -26.24
C THR A 162 2.18 23.59 -24.80
N PHE A 163 3.28 22.90 -24.50
CA PHE A 163 3.64 22.51 -23.13
C PHE A 163 3.92 23.76 -22.29
N SER A 164 3.29 23.90 -21.14
CA SER A 164 3.37 25.07 -20.28
C SER A 164 4.13 24.83 -18.97
N GLY A 165 4.27 23.58 -18.55
CA GLY A 165 4.79 23.14 -17.27
C GLY A 165 3.97 21.96 -16.75
N ALA A 166 3.84 21.81 -15.45
CA ALA A 166 3.10 20.69 -14.88
C ALA A 166 2.32 21.08 -13.59
N VAL A 167 1.44 20.18 -13.17
CA VAL A 167 0.79 20.19 -11.85
C VAL A 167 1.21 18.95 -11.07
N SER A 168 1.51 19.13 -9.80
CA SER A 168 1.93 18.08 -8.86
C SER A 168 1.01 18.06 -7.64
N THR A 169 0.64 16.84 -7.23
CA THR A 169 -0.11 16.57 -5.98
C THR A 169 0.78 15.74 -5.07
N ALA A 170 1.28 16.35 -3.99
CA ALA A 170 2.10 15.68 -2.99
C ALA A 170 1.24 15.13 -1.84
N PHE A 171 1.47 13.90 -1.44
CA PHE A 171 0.74 13.26 -0.34
C PHE A 171 1.62 12.35 0.50
N VAL A 172 1.20 12.09 1.76
CA VAL A 172 1.84 11.14 2.67
C VAL A 172 1.25 9.76 2.44
N PRO A 173 2.02 8.76 1.96
CA PRO A 173 1.50 7.41 1.74
C PRO A 173 0.90 6.78 2.99
N TYR A 174 1.53 6.94 4.15
CA TYR A 174 1.01 6.42 5.42
C TYR A 174 -0.42 6.92 5.70
N ASP A 175 -0.64 8.22 5.62
CA ASP A 175 -1.94 8.84 5.91
C ASP A 175 -3.04 8.44 4.90
N LEU A 176 -2.63 8.06 3.69
CA LEU A 176 -3.52 7.53 2.67
C LEU A 176 -3.90 6.07 2.92
N ILE A 177 -2.93 5.26 3.36
CA ILE A 177 -3.02 3.81 3.47
C ILE A 177 -3.61 3.38 4.82
N ALA A 178 -3.19 4.02 5.92
CA ALA A 178 -3.53 3.60 7.29
C ALA A 178 -5.05 3.44 7.52
N PRO A 179 -5.91 4.40 7.15
CA PRO A 179 -7.36 4.24 7.38
C PRO A 179 -7.97 3.05 6.63
N ILE A 180 -7.44 2.71 5.45
CA ILE A 180 -7.88 1.56 4.65
C ILE A 180 -7.50 0.26 5.34
N LEU A 181 -6.24 0.14 5.76
CA LEU A 181 -5.70 -1.09 6.34
C LEU A 181 -6.18 -1.32 7.77
N GLU A 182 -6.31 -0.28 8.58
CA GLU A 182 -6.89 -0.37 9.92
C GLU A 182 -8.35 -0.86 9.87
N ASN A 183 -9.13 -0.36 8.90
CA ASN A 183 -10.50 -0.85 8.69
C ASN A 183 -10.52 -2.30 8.20
N ALA A 184 -9.61 -2.71 7.30
CA ALA A 184 -9.53 -4.07 6.80
C ALA A 184 -9.05 -5.05 7.88
N THR A 185 -8.10 -4.64 8.72
CA THR A 185 -7.59 -5.45 9.84
C THR A 185 -8.69 -5.67 10.89
N GLY A 186 -9.35 -4.62 11.35
CA GLY A 186 -10.41 -4.70 12.37
C GLY A 186 -10.02 -5.56 13.56
N ASN A 187 -10.85 -6.56 13.89
CA ASN A 187 -10.60 -7.54 14.96
C ASN A 187 -10.04 -8.87 14.44
N THR A 188 -9.37 -8.89 13.29
CA THR A 188 -8.75 -10.10 12.75
C THR A 188 -7.37 -10.34 13.37
N PRO A 189 -6.83 -11.57 13.32
CA PRO A 189 -5.47 -11.88 13.77
C PRO A 189 -4.41 -11.55 12.71
N TYR A 190 -4.76 -10.78 11.67
CA TYR A 190 -3.87 -10.45 10.57
C TYR A 190 -3.32 -9.05 10.71
N SER A 191 -2.12 -8.83 10.19
CA SER A 191 -1.51 -7.51 10.03
C SER A 191 -1.23 -7.23 8.55
N PHE A 192 -1.10 -5.95 8.22
CA PHE A 192 -0.70 -5.53 6.88
C PHE A 192 0.62 -4.77 6.93
N MET A 193 1.36 -4.85 5.84
CA MET A 193 2.52 -4.00 5.54
C MET A 193 2.42 -3.54 4.09
N VAL A 194 2.88 -2.32 3.79
CA VAL A 194 2.98 -1.84 2.41
C VAL A 194 4.39 -1.35 2.15
N LEU A 195 4.97 -1.81 1.04
CA LEU A 195 6.34 -1.50 0.66
C LEU A 195 6.42 -1.01 -0.78
N GLN A 196 7.41 -0.18 -1.06
CA GLN A 196 7.90 0.04 -2.42
C GLN A 196 8.73 -1.16 -2.92
N THR A 197 8.92 -1.24 -4.22
CA THR A 197 9.73 -2.30 -4.84
C THR A 197 11.22 -2.25 -4.48
N ASP A 198 11.70 -1.12 -3.95
CA ASP A 198 13.06 -0.98 -3.39
C ASP A 198 13.16 -1.41 -1.91
N GLY A 199 12.07 -1.94 -1.34
CA GLY A 199 12.01 -2.42 0.03
C GLY A 199 11.70 -1.36 1.08
N ARG A 200 11.45 -0.11 0.69
CA ARG A 200 11.09 0.96 1.64
C ARG A 200 9.66 0.77 2.14
N ILE A 201 9.49 0.77 3.45
CA ILE A 201 8.20 0.59 4.12
C ILE A 201 7.39 1.90 4.02
N LEU A 202 6.18 1.81 3.48
CA LEU A 202 5.22 2.92 3.39
C LEU A 202 4.16 2.86 4.49
N TYR A 203 3.85 1.65 4.96
CA TYR A 203 2.94 1.39 6.07
C TYR A 203 3.37 0.13 6.82
N ASP A 204 3.39 0.22 8.12
CA ASP A 204 3.48 -0.89 9.08
C ASP A 204 2.61 -0.53 10.30
N PRO A 205 2.02 -1.53 11.03
CA PRO A 205 1.34 -1.29 12.30
C PRO A 205 2.22 -0.64 13.36
N ASP A 206 3.54 -0.86 13.31
CA ASP A 206 4.52 -0.12 14.08
C ASP A 206 5.01 1.10 13.29
N PRO A 207 4.65 2.34 13.68
CA PRO A 207 5.06 3.54 12.97
C PRO A 207 6.60 3.74 12.93
N GLU A 208 7.35 3.12 13.85
CA GLU A 208 8.81 3.21 13.86
C GLU A 208 9.46 2.43 12.72
N GLU A 209 8.73 1.51 12.08
CA GLU A 209 9.19 0.76 10.92
C GLU A 209 9.02 1.56 9.60
N VAL A 210 8.12 2.55 9.58
CA VAL A 210 7.83 3.34 8.37
C VAL A 210 9.06 4.11 7.90
N GLY A 211 9.37 4.00 6.62
CA GLY A 211 10.54 4.62 5.99
C GLY A 211 11.83 3.79 6.06
N LYS A 212 11.87 2.70 6.85
CA LYS A 212 13.02 1.77 6.84
C LYS A 212 13.07 0.99 5.54
N GLU A 213 14.27 0.52 5.19
CA GLU A 213 14.55 -0.25 3.98
C GLU A 213 14.75 -1.73 4.32
N THR A 214 13.79 -2.56 3.96
CA THR A 214 13.79 -4.00 4.25
C THR A 214 14.85 -4.79 3.46
N LEU A 215 15.37 -4.23 2.37
CA LEU A 215 16.51 -4.79 1.60
C LEU A 215 17.87 -4.40 2.18
N ASN A 216 17.91 -3.74 3.33
CA ASN A 216 19.17 -3.43 4.03
C ASN A 216 19.63 -4.64 4.85
N GLU A 217 20.60 -5.40 4.34
CA GLU A 217 21.13 -6.61 4.99
C GLU A 217 21.62 -6.37 6.43
N THR A 218 22.09 -5.17 6.75
CA THR A 218 22.59 -4.85 8.11
C THR A 218 21.47 -4.75 9.14
N LEU A 219 20.25 -4.42 8.75
CA LEU A 219 19.10 -4.33 9.66
C LEU A 219 18.53 -5.70 10.00
N TYR A 220 18.65 -6.67 9.09
CA TYR A 220 18.02 -8.00 9.21
C TYR A 220 19.01 -9.15 9.21
N THR A 221 20.27 -8.91 9.67
CA THR A 221 21.35 -9.92 9.69
C THR A 221 20.94 -11.20 10.41
N ASP A 222 20.15 -11.10 11.46
CA ASP A 222 19.67 -12.26 12.24
C ASP A 222 18.45 -12.95 11.61
N PHE A 223 17.88 -12.38 10.53
CA PHE A 223 16.67 -12.87 9.86
C PHE A 223 16.85 -12.95 8.33
N PRO A 224 17.73 -13.82 7.83
CA PRO A 224 18.03 -13.90 6.39
C PRO A 224 16.81 -14.23 5.53
N GLU A 225 15.82 -14.96 6.08
CA GLU A 225 14.56 -15.26 5.37
C GLU A 225 13.77 -13.98 5.00
N ILE A 226 13.89 -12.90 5.77
CA ILE A 226 13.25 -11.60 5.43
C ILE A 226 13.83 -11.07 4.13
N PHE A 227 15.17 -11.11 3.98
CA PHE A 227 15.83 -10.64 2.78
C PHE A 227 15.38 -11.43 1.54
N ASP A 228 15.23 -12.76 1.66
CA ASP A 228 14.73 -13.60 0.58
C ASP A 228 13.29 -13.22 0.19
N VAL A 229 12.40 -13.01 1.17
CA VAL A 229 11.01 -12.58 0.93
C VAL A 229 10.97 -11.20 0.29
N MET A 230 11.73 -10.24 0.82
CA MET A 230 11.74 -8.87 0.29
C MET A 230 12.34 -8.82 -1.12
N SER A 231 13.32 -9.68 -1.42
CA SER A 231 13.86 -9.83 -2.78
C SER A 231 12.81 -10.35 -3.76
N GLN A 232 11.95 -11.28 -3.34
CA GLN A 232 10.80 -11.73 -4.15
C GLN A 232 9.77 -10.59 -4.34
N LEU A 233 9.39 -9.88 -3.27
CA LEU A 233 8.47 -8.75 -3.37
C LEU A 233 8.96 -7.65 -4.31
N SER A 234 10.27 -7.44 -4.40
CA SER A 234 10.84 -6.42 -5.30
C SER A 234 10.55 -6.70 -6.78
N VAL A 235 10.41 -7.97 -7.15
CA VAL A 235 10.24 -8.43 -8.54
C VAL A 235 8.83 -8.92 -8.80
N ASP A 236 8.28 -9.79 -7.94
CA ASP A 236 7.01 -10.47 -8.17
C ASP A 236 5.83 -9.58 -7.75
N ARG A 237 4.87 -9.40 -8.66
CA ARG A 237 3.69 -8.57 -8.44
C ARG A 237 2.67 -9.16 -7.46
N SER A 238 2.72 -10.46 -7.25
CA SER A 238 1.93 -11.21 -6.26
C SER A 238 2.67 -12.47 -5.85
N GLY A 239 2.43 -12.94 -4.64
CA GLY A 239 3.09 -14.16 -4.19
C GLY A 239 2.71 -14.57 -2.78
N HIS A 240 3.44 -15.56 -2.28
CA HIS A 240 3.30 -16.15 -0.96
C HIS A 240 4.66 -16.57 -0.43
N ALA A 241 4.88 -16.32 0.84
CA ALA A 241 6.09 -16.76 1.52
C ALA A 241 5.84 -17.08 3.00
N THR A 242 6.80 -17.76 3.61
CA THR A 242 6.87 -17.93 5.07
C THR A 242 8.26 -17.54 5.55
N TYR A 243 8.35 -16.90 6.71
CA TYR A 243 9.61 -16.45 7.30
C TYR A 243 9.50 -16.40 8.83
N SER A 244 10.64 -16.35 9.49
CA SER A 244 10.73 -16.19 10.94
C SER A 244 11.06 -14.75 11.27
N PHE A 245 10.32 -14.14 12.20
CA PHE A 245 10.57 -12.80 12.70
C PHE A 245 9.93 -12.61 14.08
N TYR A 246 10.15 -11.47 14.68
CA TYR A 246 9.51 -11.12 15.94
C TYR A 246 7.99 -11.10 15.83
N ASP A 247 7.31 -11.49 16.91
CA ASP A 247 5.88 -11.25 17.11
C ASP A 247 5.57 -9.74 17.22
N THR A 248 4.30 -9.39 17.20
CA THR A 248 3.88 -8.01 17.47
C THR A 248 4.22 -7.64 18.90
N GLY A 249 5.20 -6.75 19.08
CA GLY A 249 5.73 -6.35 20.39
C GLY A 249 7.15 -6.84 20.66
N PHE A 250 7.78 -7.53 19.72
CA PHE A 250 9.17 -7.94 19.73
C PHE A 250 9.56 -8.84 20.93
N GLY A 251 8.59 -9.62 21.44
CA GLY A 251 8.81 -10.48 22.63
C GLY A 251 9.46 -11.82 22.33
N LYS A 252 9.13 -12.42 21.20
CA LYS A 252 9.63 -13.74 20.77
C LYS A 252 9.70 -13.84 19.25
N ILE A 253 10.52 -14.77 18.76
CA ILE A 253 10.55 -15.11 17.33
C ILE A 253 9.44 -16.12 17.05
N VAL A 254 8.66 -15.84 16.03
CA VAL A 254 7.53 -16.65 15.55
C VAL A 254 7.68 -16.93 14.07
N ARG A 255 7.03 -17.99 13.57
CA ARG A 255 6.89 -18.26 12.16
C ARG A 255 5.71 -17.44 11.61
N LYS A 256 5.92 -16.76 10.48
CA LYS A 256 4.93 -15.94 9.79
C LYS A 256 4.65 -16.49 8.40
N GLU A 257 3.42 -16.36 7.96
CA GLU A 257 2.97 -16.61 6.59
C GLU A 257 2.44 -15.30 6.01
N CYS A 258 2.82 -14.99 4.78
CA CYS A 258 2.37 -13.78 4.11
C CYS A 258 1.95 -14.04 2.67
N TYR A 259 1.03 -13.20 2.19
CA TYR A 259 0.64 -13.06 0.79
C TYR A 259 0.77 -11.61 0.40
N TRP A 260 1.09 -11.33 -0.87
CA TRP A 260 1.13 -9.95 -1.37
C TRP A 260 0.49 -9.81 -2.75
N GLU A 261 0.00 -8.61 -3.01
CA GLU A 261 -0.50 -8.12 -4.27
C GLU A 261 0.05 -6.73 -4.56
N THR A 262 -0.20 -6.21 -5.75
CA THR A 262 0.36 -4.94 -6.21
C THR A 262 -0.73 -3.90 -6.44
N ALA A 263 -0.52 -2.70 -5.90
CA ALA A 263 -1.18 -1.47 -6.29
C ALA A 263 -0.15 -0.48 -6.85
N GLY A 264 -0.57 0.50 -7.66
CA GLY A 264 0.34 1.53 -8.16
C GLY A 264 -0.18 2.29 -9.37
N ARG A 265 0.62 3.25 -9.83
CA ARG A 265 0.33 4.12 -10.97
C ARG A 265 1.60 4.45 -11.75
N HIS A 266 1.48 4.65 -13.05
CA HIS A 266 2.55 5.15 -13.93
C HIS A 266 3.89 4.43 -13.77
N GLY A 267 3.88 3.10 -13.56
CA GLY A 267 5.09 2.30 -13.36
C GLY A 267 5.64 2.28 -11.94
N THR A 268 5.17 3.13 -11.04
CA THR A 268 5.49 3.04 -9.60
C THR A 268 4.54 2.09 -8.92
N GLU A 269 5.09 1.05 -8.28
CA GLU A 269 4.35 -0.05 -7.69
C GLU A 269 4.61 -0.17 -6.20
N TRP A 270 3.55 -0.46 -5.47
CA TRP A 270 3.55 -0.80 -4.07
C TRP A 270 3.13 -2.25 -3.88
N ARG A 271 3.79 -2.95 -2.98
CA ARG A 271 3.40 -4.30 -2.55
C ARG A 271 2.59 -4.19 -1.29
N VAL A 272 1.33 -4.57 -1.37
CA VAL A 272 0.42 -4.70 -0.22
C VAL A 272 0.54 -6.12 0.28
N MET A 273 0.98 -6.30 1.51
CA MET A 273 1.24 -7.60 2.11
C MET A 273 0.33 -7.82 3.32
N ILE A 274 -0.31 -8.98 3.41
CA ILE A 274 -1.04 -9.45 4.59
C ILE A 274 -0.23 -10.55 5.27
N ILE A 275 -0.18 -10.53 6.60
CA ILE A 275 0.68 -11.37 7.41
C ILE A 275 -0.12 -12.02 8.53
N ARG A 276 0.18 -13.29 8.86
CA ARG A 276 -0.26 -13.97 10.08
C ARG A 276 0.88 -14.73 10.75
N GLU A 277 0.75 -14.99 12.03
CA GLU A 277 1.56 -15.97 12.77
C GLU A 277 1.03 -17.38 12.55
N ILE A 278 1.95 -18.37 12.41
CA ILE A 278 1.63 -19.79 12.20
C ILE A 278 2.43 -20.70 13.12
#